data_0eba8efdaceda186ea4e97d5aa9b0fc4
#
_entry.id   0eba8efdaceda186ea4e97d5aa9b0fc4
#
_cell.length_a   1.000
_cell.length_b   1.000
_cell.length_c   1.000
_cell.angle_alpha   90.00
_cell.angle_beta   90.00
_cell.angle_gamma   90.00
#
_symmetry.space_group_name_H-M   'P 1'
#
loop_
_entity.id
_entity.type
_entity.pdbx_description
1 polymer ?
#
loop_
_entity_poly.entity_id
_entity_poly.type
_entity_poly.pdbx_seq_one_letter_code
_entity_poly.pdbx_strand_id
1 'polypeptide(L)'
;MRKLIIFLALSFLLASCATDKQPTNDGITTFCNPLDLSYRFQLEEPSRREAADPTVTKFGDTYFLFASKSGGYWHTDDLKSWTFIETDEIPTEEYAPTAVTIGDTIYFLGSSNEKSTIYKSTDPLSGKWEVAVEELDMPVWDPAFYLDDDNRLYLYWGCSNDAPLFGVEIDYKHNFEFMTAPKALTYANPGDLGWEVPGDYNTRTKTAPWIEGPWVNKYKGKYYLQYAGPGTEFKSYADAVYVSDNPLGPFDLAEHNPFAYKPEGFAAGAGHGSTFTDKFGNYWHIGTVTISQKHVFERRLALYPTFFDDDDIMHATTRFGDYPHIIPDKRIADASEIFPGWMLLSYKKEVEVSSNIDSLPGINMVDEDIRTWWAAESGNSDEWASINLGNPCEVYAVQINFADQNTNTFGRQAGLSYKYVIESSTDGTTWEVLIDKSENTEDNSHDYTQLPEKVTCQYLRIKNISMADGHVALSGFRIFGNGKGAKPEAVTSLNVLRDPGDQRKVTLSWQPSENAIGYNISYGILDDKLYNNYLVYEDTSLVIRSLNAELPYYFTIESFNENGITAGNEPIFIQ
;
A
#
# COMPACT_ATOMS: atom_id res chain seq x y z
N MET A 1 -73.32 4.93 8.34
CA MET A 1 -72.58 4.03 7.43
C MET A 1 -71.24 4.67 7.08
N ARG A 2 -70.19 4.33 7.82
CA ARG A 2 -68.81 4.77 7.53
C ARG A 2 -68.09 3.58 6.87
N LYS A 3 -67.64 3.79 5.62
CA LYS A 3 -66.84 2.81 4.88
C LYS A 3 -65.39 2.94 5.33
N LEU A 4 -64.87 1.84 5.87
CA LEU A 4 -63.47 1.63 6.24
C LEU A 4 -62.73 1.22 4.96
N ILE A 5 -61.79 2.07 4.51
CA ILE A 5 -60.87 1.75 3.39
C ILE A 5 -59.59 1.21 4.02
N ILE A 6 -59.33 -0.08 3.82
CA ILE A 6 -58.08 -0.72 4.19
C ILE A 6 -57.09 -0.53 3.05
N PHE A 7 -56.01 0.22 3.29
CA PHE A 7 -54.84 0.28 2.39
C PHE A 7 -53.95 -0.94 2.69
N LEU A 8 -53.88 -1.86 1.76
CA LEU A 8 -52.85 -2.90 1.72
C LEU A 8 -51.59 -2.26 1.16
N ALA A 9 -50.57 -2.05 2.00
CA ALA A 9 -49.22 -1.72 1.55
C ALA A 9 -48.56 -3.00 1.04
N LEU A 10 -48.38 -3.12 -0.25
CA LEU A 10 -47.58 -4.18 -0.88
C LEU A 10 -46.12 -3.73 -0.85
N SER A 11 -45.35 -4.27 0.10
CA SER A 11 -43.90 -4.10 0.12
C SER A 11 -43.29 -4.95 -1.00
N PHE A 12 -42.84 -4.29 -2.06
CA PHE A 12 -41.96 -4.93 -3.03
C PHE A 12 -40.59 -5.03 -2.42
N LEU A 13 -40.22 -6.23 -1.97
CA LEU A 13 -38.82 -6.63 -1.78
C LEU A 13 -38.17 -6.70 -3.19
N LEU A 14 -37.46 -5.65 -3.55
CA LEU A 14 -36.50 -5.70 -4.63
C LEU A 14 -35.28 -6.49 -4.12
N ALA A 15 -35.33 -7.82 -4.27
CA ALA A 15 -34.10 -8.61 -4.23
C ALA A 15 -33.24 -8.15 -5.40
N SER A 16 -32.24 -7.33 -5.10
CA SER A 16 -31.15 -7.03 -6.03
C SER A 16 -30.38 -8.34 -6.23
N CYS A 17 -30.70 -9.10 -7.27
CA CYS A 17 -29.79 -10.08 -7.81
C CYS A 17 -28.59 -9.31 -8.40
N ALA A 18 -27.56 -9.09 -7.60
CA ALA A 18 -26.24 -8.80 -8.13
C ALA A 18 -25.87 -10.01 -9.01
N THR A 19 -26.00 -9.86 -10.31
CA THR A 19 -25.41 -10.83 -11.24
C THR A 19 -23.91 -10.70 -11.10
N ASP A 20 -23.28 -11.71 -10.46
CA ASP A 20 -21.83 -11.92 -10.46
C ASP A 20 -21.34 -11.95 -11.91
N LYS A 21 -20.98 -10.79 -12.45
CA LYS A 21 -20.24 -10.73 -13.71
C LYS A 21 -18.84 -11.23 -13.38
N GLN A 22 -18.48 -12.41 -13.87
CA GLN A 22 -17.09 -12.83 -13.86
C GLN A 22 -16.27 -11.78 -14.62
N PRO A 23 -15.18 -11.28 -14.03
CA PRO A 23 -14.34 -10.28 -14.68
C PRO A 23 -13.73 -10.87 -15.94
N THR A 24 -13.85 -10.13 -17.04
CA THR A 24 -13.16 -10.41 -18.30
C THR A 24 -12.02 -9.39 -18.41
N ASN A 25 -10.93 -9.75 -19.09
CA ASN A 25 -9.79 -8.86 -19.33
C ASN A 25 -10.12 -7.68 -20.27
N ASP A 26 -11.39 -7.51 -20.63
CA ASP A 26 -11.86 -6.60 -21.68
C ASP A 26 -11.60 -5.13 -21.31
N GLY A 27 -10.39 -4.66 -21.62
CA GLY A 27 -10.04 -3.24 -21.61
C GLY A 27 -9.68 -2.64 -20.26
N ILE A 28 -9.54 -3.43 -19.17
CA ILE A 28 -9.08 -2.91 -17.88
C ILE A 28 -7.54 -2.90 -17.80
N THR A 29 -7.00 -1.90 -17.12
CA THR A 29 -5.59 -1.81 -16.75
C THR A 29 -5.47 -1.99 -15.25
N THR A 30 -4.52 -2.80 -14.79
CA THR A 30 -4.33 -3.09 -13.36
C THR A 30 -2.89 -2.84 -12.92
N PHE A 31 -2.72 -2.62 -11.61
CA PHE A 31 -1.45 -2.60 -10.88
C PHE A 31 -1.54 -3.55 -9.68
N CYS A 32 -0.41 -3.85 -9.04
CA CYS A 32 -0.33 -4.67 -7.84
C CYS A 32 0.70 -4.10 -6.87
N ASN A 33 0.43 -4.17 -5.57
CA ASN A 33 1.37 -3.76 -4.53
C ASN A 33 2.25 -4.94 -4.05
N PRO A 34 3.53 -4.72 -3.68
CA PRO A 34 4.27 -3.46 -3.80
C PRO A 34 4.36 -2.98 -5.26
N LEU A 35 4.44 -1.65 -5.45
CA LEU A 35 4.52 -1.07 -6.80
C LEU A 35 5.72 -1.62 -7.57
N ASP A 36 5.51 -1.86 -8.87
CA ASP A 36 6.52 -2.28 -9.82
C ASP A 36 7.43 -1.09 -10.20
N LEU A 37 8.40 -0.82 -9.33
CA LEU A 37 9.36 0.28 -9.48
C LEU A 37 10.79 -0.29 -9.48
N SER A 38 11.68 0.43 -10.14
CA SER A 38 13.11 0.14 -10.13
C SER A 38 13.77 0.59 -8.82
N TYR A 39 13.46 -0.08 -7.71
CA TYR A 39 14.09 0.17 -6.41
C TYR A 39 15.58 -0.15 -6.49
N ARG A 40 16.46 0.82 -6.16
CA ARG A 40 17.89 0.58 -6.17
C ARG A 40 18.38 -0.09 -4.90
N PHE A 41 19.58 -0.71 -4.98
CA PHE A 41 20.33 -1.10 -3.80
C PHE A 41 20.84 0.14 -3.05
N GLN A 42 20.86 0.09 -1.72
CA GLN A 42 21.38 1.18 -0.91
C GLN A 42 22.91 1.30 -1.03
N LEU A 43 23.45 2.46 -0.63
CA LEU A 43 24.89 2.74 -0.69
C LEU A 43 25.66 2.20 0.51
N GLU A 44 25.00 1.51 1.44
CA GLU A 44 25.53 1.03 2.70
C GLU A 44 25.11 -0.41 3.00
N GLU A 45 25.87 -1.08 3.87
CA GLU A 45 25.56 -2.42 4.37
C GLU A 45 24.33 -2.47 5.27
N PRO A 46 23.58 -3.58 5.25
CA PRO A 46 23.67 -4.69 4.31
C PRO A 46 23.11 -4.33 2.94
N SER A 47 23.59 -5.01 1.88
CA SER A 47 23.02 -4.84 0.52
C SER A 47 21.52 -5.13 0.55
N ARG A 48 20.72 -4.11 0.25
CA ARG A 48 19.25 -4.13 0.29
C ARG A 48 18.66 -3.06 -0.60
N ARG A 49 17.42 -3.21 -1.00
CA ARG A 49 16.69 -2.17 -1.75
C ARG A 49 15.78 -1.38 -0.81
N GLU A 50 15.64 -0.10 -1.09
CA GLU A 50 14.78 0.78 -0.30
C GLU A 50 14.19 1.90 -1.18
N ALA A 51 12.93 2.25 -0.92
CA ALA A 51 12.29 3.52 -1.16
C ALA A 51 11.11 3.64 -0.20
N ALA A 52 10.90 4.82 0.38
CA ALA A 52 9.87 5.06 1.38
C ALA A 52 9.44 6.52 1.41
N ASP A 53 8.50 6.84 2.28
CA ASP A 53 8.12 8.21 2.61
C ASP A 53 7.77 9.02 1.33
N PRO A 54 6.84 8.51 0.49
CA PRO A 54 6.66 9.01 -0.86
C PRO A 54 5.86 10.31 -0.92
N THR A 55 6.31 11.21 -1.80
CA THR A 55 5.55 12.39 -2.21
C THR A 55 5.28 12.34 -3.71
N VAL A 56 4.01 12.56 -4.09
CA VAL A 56 3.62 12.73 -5.49
C VAL A 56 3.16 14.15 -5.76
N THR A 57 3.75 14.79 -6.77
CA THR A 57 3.27 16.07 -7.30
C THR A 57 2.99 15.96 -8.80
N LYS A 58 2.03 16.74 -9.29
CA LYS A 58 1.69 16.78 -10.71
C LYS A 58 2.30 18.02 -11.36
N PHE A 59 3.00 17.85 -12.49
CA PHE A 59 3.53 18.92 -13.31
C PHE A 59 3.08 18.74 -14.76
N GLY A 60 2.29 19.67 -15.27
CA GLY A 60 1.56 19.44 -16.51
C GLY A 60 0.58 18.27 -16.39
N ASP A 61 0.73 17.26 -17.24
CA ASP A 61 -0.07 16.03 -17.20
C ASP A 61 0.68 14.84 -16.59
N THR A 62 1.95 15.03 -16.21
CA THR A 62 2.83 14.01 -15.66
C THR A 62 2.87 14.06 -14.13
N TYR A 63 2.86 12.91 -13.49
CA TYR A 63 3.07 12.75 -12.05
C TYR A 63 4.53 12.45 -11.78
N PHE A 64 5.09 13.10 -10.77
CA PHE A 64 6.46 12.90 -10.28
C PHE A 64 6.41 12.35 -8.87
N LEU A 65 7.07 11.22 -8.66
CA LEU A 65 7.16 10.51 -7.38
C LEU A 65 8.58 10.63 -6.83
N PHE A 66 8.70 11.26 -5.68
CA PHE A 66 9.92 11.37 -4.89
C PHE A 66 9.80 10.46 -3.68
N ALA A 67 10.91 9.80 -3.30
CA ALA A 67 10.94 8.93 -2.14
C ALA A 67 12.33 8.92 -1.49
N SER A 68 12.38 8.58 -0.21
CA SER A 68 13.61 8.42 0.57
C SER A 68 14.59 7.48 -0.11
N LYS A 69 15.87 7.82 -0.09
CA LYS A 69 16.99 6.93 -0.48
C LYS A 69 16.91 6.38 -1.91
N SER A 70 16.21 7.06 -2.80
CA SER A 70 15.91 6.55 -4.15
C SER A 70 17.03 6.79 -5.18
N GLY A 71 17.93 7.75 -4.95
CA GLY A 71 18.97 8.15 -5.90
C GLY A 71 18.43 8.85 -7.15
N GLY A 72 17.24 9.40 -7.06
CA GLY A 72 16.49 10.04 -8.13
C GLY A 72 14.99 10.04 -7.84
N TYR A 73 14.17 10.03 -8.86
CA TYR A 73 12.72 10.03 -8.75
C TYR A 73 12.08 9.37 -9.97
N TRP A 74 10.79 9.01 -9.84
CA TRP A 74 10.04 8.41 -10.95
C TRP A 74 9.03 9.40 -11.52
N HIS A 75 8.63 9.17 -12.77
CA HIS A 75 7.49 9.85 -13.38
C HIS A 75 6.57 8.87 -14.09
N THR A 76 5.30 9.27 -14.24
CA THR A 76 4.28 8.51 -14.96
C THR A 76 3.16 9.43 -15.46
N ASP A 77 2.49 9.03 -16.54
CA ASP A 77 1.27 9.67 -17.04
C ASP A 77 0.02 8.80 -16.80
N ASP A 78 0.19 7.56 -16.33
CA ASP A 78 -0.86 6.54 -16.24
C ASP A 78 -0.97 5.83 -14.87
N LEU A 79 -0.10 6.15 -13.91
CA LEU A 79 0.02 5.53 -12.58
C LEU A 79 0.38 4.03 -12.60
N LYS A 80 0.68 3.47 -13.77
CA LYS A 80 1.06 2.08 -13.97
C LYS A 80 2.53 1.94 -14.36
N SER A 81 2.90 2.68 -15.40
CA SER A 81 4.23 2.61 -16.00
C SER A 81 5.10 3.73 -15.46
N TRP A 82 6.06 3.38 -14.62
CA TRP A 82 6.93 4.35 -13.96
C TRP A 82 8.32 4.35 -14.59
N THR A 83 8.77 5.51 -15.02
CA THR A 83 10.12 5.72 -15.56
C THR A 83 10.97 6.43 -14.53
N PHE A 84 12.18 5.91 -14.28
CA PHE A 84 13.12 6.48 -13.32
C PHE A 84 13.98 7.56 -13.96
N ILE A 85 14.20 8.64 -13.21
CA ILE A 85 15.14 9.72 -13.54
C ILE A 85 16.22 9.73 -12.45
N GLU A 86 17.44 9.34 -12.82
CA GLU A 86 18.59 9.40 -11.92
C GLU A 86 19.09 10.86 -11.84
N THR A 87 19.39 11.34 -10.63
CA THR A 87 19.96 12.66 -10.40
C THR A 87 20.69 12.74 -9.07
N ASP A 88 21.78 13.49 -9.05
CA ASP A 88 22.54 13.91 -7.87
C ASP A 88 22.42 15.43 -7.60
N GLU A 89 21.59 16.13 -8.36
CA GLU A 89 21.39 17.59 -8.22
C GLU A 89 20.45 17.96 -7.07
N ILE A 90 19.73 17.00 -6.52
CA ILE A 90 18.92 17.13 -5.30
C ILE A 90 19.27 16.02 -4.31
N PRO A 91 19.07 16.19 -2.99
CA PRO A 91 19.49 15.23 -1.96
C PRO A 91 18.55 14.00 -1.90
N THR A 92 18.50 13.21 -2.96
CA THR A 92 17.68 11.96 -3.05
C THR A 92 18.19 10.84 -2.16
N GLU A 93 19.33 11.04 -1.46
CA GLU A 93 19.88 10.16 -0.41
C GLU A 93 19.34 10.50 0.98
N GLU A 94 18.66 11.62 1.14
CA GLU A 94 18.02 11.99 2.39
C GLU A 94 16.65 11.32 2.54
N TYR A 95 16.07 11.43 3.72
CA TYR A 95 14.77 10.85 4.04
C TYR A 95 13.63 11.83 3.74
N ALA A 96 12.44 11.28 3.58
CA ALA A 96 11.15 11.97 3.53
C ALA A 96 11.16 13.26 2.69
N PRO A 97 11.33 13.16 1.38
CA PRO A 97 11.28 14.32 0.51
C PRO A 97 9.85 14.85 0.38
N THR A 98 9.71 16.17 0.20
CA THR A 98 8.47 16.79 -0.26
C THR A 98 8.69 17.54 -1.56
N ALA A 99 7.65 17.62 -2.38
CA ALA A 99 7.65 18.42 -3.58
C ALA A 99 6.29 19.08 -3.82
N VAL A 100 6.31 20.30 -4.36
CA VAL A 100 5.10 21.05 -4.72
C VAL A 100 5.28 21.74 -6.07
N THR A 101 4.25 21.69 -6.90
CA THR A 101 4.21 22.43 -8.16
C THR A 101 3.55 23.79 -7.93
N ILE A 102 4.26 24.88 -8.26
CA ILE A 102 3.75 26.25 -8.24
C ILE A 102 3.94 26.86 -9.63
N GLY A 103 2.86 27.05 -10.34
CA GLY A 103 2.91 27.52 -11.73
C GLY A 103 3.60 26.51 -12.65
N ASP A 104 4.73 26.92 -13.24
CA ASP A 104 5.56 26.13 -14.15
C ASP A 104 6.86 25.61 -13.49
N THR A 105 6.86 25.50 -12.16
CA THR A 105 8.04 25.11 -11.39
C THR A 105 7.68 24.08 -10.33
N ILE A 106 8.45 22.99 -10.23
CA ILE A 106 8.44 22.10 -9.06
C ILE A 106 9.50 22.59 -8.07
N TYR A 107 9.13 22.68 -6.82
CA TYR A 107 10.01 22.91 -5.67
C TYR A 107 10.16 21.63 -4.88
N PHE A 108 11.38 21.32 -4.44
CA PHE A 108 11.75 20.10 -3.71
C PHE A 108 12.47 20.45 -2.41
N LEU A 109 12.20 19.68 -1.36
CA LEU A 109 12.85 19.77 -0.06
C LEU A 109 12.97 18.38 0.56
N GLY A 110 14.14 17.99 1.06
CA GLY A 110 14.36 16.77 1.85
C GLY A 110 14.54 17.08 3.33
N SER A 111 14.43 16.06 4.17
CA SER A 111 14.75 16.15 5.60
C SER A 111 16.19 16.58 5.84
N SER A 112 16.44 17.38 6.86
CA SER A 112 17.79 17.79 7.25
C SER A 112 17.89 18.13 8.72
N ASN A 113 19.02 17.78 9.34
CA ASN A 113 19.40 18.18 10.70
C ASN A 113 20.16 19.51 10.78
N GLU A 114 20.80 19.89 9.66
CA GLU A 114 21.76 21.01 9.66
C GLU A 114 21.24 22.18 8.85
N LYS A 115 20.87 21.92 7.61
CA LYS A 115 20.49 22.95 6.66
C LYS A 115 19.41 22.42 5.72
N SER A 116 18.26 23.09 5.69
CA SER A 116 17.18 22.78 4.76
C SER A 116 17.25 23.69 3.56
N THR A 117 17.68 23.11 2.42
CA THR A 117 17.82 23.79 1.13
C THR A 117 16.61 23.44 0.26
N ILE A 118 16.01 24.45 -0.37
CA ILE A 118 14.94 24.24 -1.36
C ILE A 118 15.54 24.27 -2.76
N TYR A 119 15.22 23.26 -3.54
CA TYR A 119 15.58 23.14 -4.95
C TYR A 119 14.37 23.40 -5.84
N LYS A 120 14.59 23.71 -7.10
CA LYS A 120 13.53 23.92 -8.09
C LYS A 120 13.93 23.39 -9.46
N SER A 121 12.93 23.00 -10.24
CA SER A 121 13.07 22.63 -11.66
C SER A 121 11.88 23.11 -12.47
N THR A 122 12.13 23.66 -13.64
CA THR A 122 11.13 23.95 -14.68
C THR A 122 11.09 22.90 -15.79
N ASP A 123 12.01 21.93 -15.73
CA ASP A 123 12.11 20.80 -16.65
C ASP A 123 12.49 19.52 -15.86
N PRO A 124 11.58 19.01 -15.01
CA PRO A 124 11.87 17.87 -14.14
C PRO A 124 12.13 16.56 -14.91
N LEU A 125 11.72 16.46 -16.18
CA LEU A 125 12.06 15.29 -17.01
C LEU A 125 13.54 15.22 -17.38
N SER A 126 14.26 16.34 -17.34
CA SER A 126 15.70 16.38 -17.62
C SER A 126 16.59 15.91 -16.47
N GLY A 127 16.06 15.71 -15.27
CA GLY A 127 16.82 15.44 -14.05
C GLY A 127 17.62 16.63 -13.52
N LYS A 128 17.41 17.85 -14.07
CA LYS A 128 18.16 19.06 -13.71
C LYS A 128 17.42 19.93 -12.71
N TRP A 129 18.15 20.35 -11.72
CA TRP A 129 17.65 21.16 -10.62
C TRP A 129 18.62 22.30 -10.31
N GLU A 130 18.10 23.36 -9.70
CA GLU A 130 18.89 24.47 -9.19
C GLU A 130 18.43 24.84 -7.77
N VAL A 131 19.31 25.44 -7.00
CA VAL A 131 18.97 25.93 -5.66
C VAL A 131 18.03 27.13 -5.79
N ALA A 132 16.86 27.03 -5.16
CA ALA A 132 15.90 28.13 -5.03
C ALA A 132 16.16 28.94 -3.76
N VAL A 133 16.44 28.24 -2.64
CA VAL A 133 16.77 28.84 -1.34
C VAL A 133 17.91 28.04 -0.72
N GLU A 134 18.99 28.73 -0.35
CA GLU A 134 20.18 28.09 0.22
C GLU A 134 19.93 27.50 1.62
N GLU A 135 19.08 28.16 2.41
CA GLU A 135 18.81 27.76 3.79
C GLU A 135 17.48 28.34 4.25
N LEU A 136 16.59 27.49 4.77
CA LEU A 136 15.39 27.91 5.49
C LEU A 136 15.72 28.49 6.88
N ASP A 137 14.75 29.17 7.51
CA ASP A 137 14.89 29.75 8.84
C ASP A 137 15.29 28.74 9.91
N MET A 138 15.01 27.44 9.67
CA MET A 138 15.43 26.31 10.52
C MET A 138 15.46 25.01 9.73
N PRO A 139 16.25 24.01 10.15
CA PRO A 139 16.16 22.66 9.59
C PRO A 139 14.83 22.01 9.93
N VAL A 140 14.32 21.19 9.00
CA VAL A 140 13.05 20.47 9.13
C VAL A 140 13.25 18.98 8.85
N TRP A 141 12.48 18.15 9.56
CA TRP A 141 12.40 16.71 9.37
C TRP A 141 11.02 16.32 8.87
N ASP A 142 10.96 15.40 7.90
CA ASP A 142 9.74 14.93 7.27
C ASP A 142 8.86 16.11 6.83
N PRO A 143 9.39 16.97 5.96
CA PRO A 143 8.66 18.16 5.51
C PRO A 143 7.53 17.78 4.56
N ALA A 144 6.46 18.59 4.56
CA ALA A 144 5.40 18.57 3.58
C ALA A 144 4.99 19.97 3.16
N PHE A 145 5.04 20.26 1.87
CA PHE A 145 4.47 21.48 1.33
C PHE A 145 2.97 21.31 1.04
N TYR A 146 2.21 22.35 1.32
CA TYR A 146 0.82 22.44 0.91
C TYR A 146 0.53 23.83 0.31
N LEU A 147 0.21 23.86 -0.98
CA LEU A 147 -0.25 25.08 -1.66
C LEU A 147 -1.76 25.13 -1.63
N ASP A 148 -2.32 26.16 -0.97
CA ASP A 148 -3.77 26.35 -0.87
C ASP A 148 -4.36 27.04 -2.13
N ASP A 149 -5.67 26.95 -2.28
CA ASP A 149 -6.44 27.52 -3.40
C ASP A 149 -6.28 29.05 -3.53
N ASP A 150 -5.93 29.74 -2.44
CA ASP A 150 -5.68 31.18 -2.40
C ASP A 150 -4.22 31.57 -2.69
N ASN A 151 -3.39 30.58 -3.11
CA ASN A 151 -1.96 30.71 -3.38
C ASN A 151 -1.11 31.04 -2.15
N ARG A 152 -1.56 30.72 -0.94
CA ARG A 152 -0.70 30.67 0.25
C ARG A 152 -0.02 29.32 0.30
N LEU A 153 1.24 29.30 0.68
CA LEU A 153 2.03 28.08 0.85
C LEU A 153 2.24 27.82 2.34
N TYR A 154 2.06 26.58 2.72
CA TYR A 154 2.30 26.10 4.08
C TYR A 154 3.39 25.03 4.05
N LEU A 155 4.19 24.99 5.13
CA LEU A 155 5.16 23.96 5.41
C LEU A 155 4.78 23.27 6.70
N TYR A 156 4.66 21.93 6.64
CA TYR A 156 4.44 21.07 7.79
C TYR A 156 5.67 20.19 7.97
N TRP A 157 5.98 19.78 9.21
CA TRP A 157 7.08 18.87 9.47
C TRP A 157 6.97 18.22 10.85
N GLY A 158 7.75 17.17 11.09
CA GLY A 158 7.94 16.51 12.37
C GLY A 158 8.20 15.03 12.20
N CYS A 159 9.18 14.54 12.98
CA CYS A 159 9.53 13.14 13.11
C CYS A 159 10.08 12.97 14.53
N SER A 160 9.24 12.49 15.46
CA SER A 160 9.63 12.41 16.88
C SER A 160 8.76 11.42 17.65
N ASN A 161 9.32 10.94 18.76
CA ASN A 161 8.60 10.16 19.76
C ASN A 161 8.20 10.96 21.01
N ASP A 162 8.50 12.24 21.07
CA ASP A 162 8.21 13.14 22.21
C ASP A 162 7.82 14.56 21.81
N ALA A 163 8.08 15.00 20.57
CA ALA A 163 7.71 16.30 20.04
C ALA A 163 6.45 16.23 19.16
N PRO A 164 5.72 17.35 18.98
CA PRO A 164 4.55 17.40 18.10
C PRO A 164 4.95 17.50 16.62
N LEU A 165 3.96 17.36 15.75
CA LEU A 165 4.06 17.89 14.40
C LEU A 165 3.87 19.41 14.41
N PHE A 166 4.54 20.08 13.49
CA PHE A 166 4.53 21.53 13.36
C PHE A 166 3.98 21.98 12.01
N GLY A 167 3.57 23.23 11.94
CA GLY A 167 3.19 23.88 10.70
C GLY A 167 3.40 25.38 10.75
N VAL A 168 3.66 25.97 9.57
CA VAL A 168 3.86 27.41 9.40
C VAL A 168 3.42 27.85 8.01
N GLU A 169 2.96 29.09 7.87
CA GLU A 169 2.79 29.73 6.56
C GLU A 169 4.14 30.29 6.10
N ILE A 170 4.49 30.09 4.83
CA ILE A 170 5.75 30.55 4.25
C ILE A 170 5.51 31.39 2.99
N ASP A 171 6.30 32.43 2.79
CA ASP A 171 6.22 33.32 1.61
C ASP A 171 7.17 32.86 0.50
N TYR A 172 6.67 32.00 -0.41
CA TYR A 172 7.46 31.46 -1.51
C TYR A 172 7.90 32.54 -2.55
N LYS A 173 7.32 33.74 -2.49
CA LYS A 173 7.69 34.87 -3.33
C LYS A 173 8.87 35.66 -2.77
N HIS A 174 9.14 35.49 -1.47
CA HIS A 174 10.24 36.12 -0.74
C HIS A 174 11.07 35.06 -0.02
N ASN A 175 11.85 34.27 -0.79
CA ASN A 175 12.80 33.27 -0.29
C ASN A 175 12.23 32.21 0.67
N PHE A 176 10.93 31.91 0.62
CA PHE A 176 10.27 30.97 1.52
C PHE A 176 10.40 31.33 3.01
N GLU A 177 10.48 32.64 3.32
CA GLU A 177 10.54 33.14 4.70
C GLU A 177 9.31 32.71 5.51
N PHE A 178 9.52 32.36 6.78
CA PHE A 178 8.43 32.03 7.70
C PHE A 178 7.62 33.29 8.04
N MET A 179 6.32 33.26 7.74
CA MET A 179 5.43 34.39 7.98
C MET A 179 5.07 34.57 9.46
N THR A 180 5.18 33.49 10.25
CA THR A 180 4.89 33.47 11.68
C THR A 180 5.82 32.47 12.37
N ALA A 181 5.80 32.43 13.70
CA ALA A 181 6.44 31.34 14.41
C ALA A 181 5.74 30.01 14.13
N PRO A 182 6.49 28.89 14.04
CA PRO A 182 5.92 27.56 13.91
C PRO A 182 4.89 27.25 15.00
N LYS A 183 3.80 26.60 14.62
CA LYS A 183 2.71 26.18 15.51
C LYS A 183 2.77 24.67 15.72
N ALA A 184 2.72 24.24 17.00
CA ALA A 184 2.50 22.84 17.32
C ALA A 184 1.07 22.43 16.96
N LEU A 185 0.91 21.32 16.23
CA LEU A 185 -0.37 20.89 15.67
C LEU A 185 -0.97 19.71 16.43
N THR A 186 -0.21 18.61 16.59
CA THR A 186 -0.68 17.39 17.24
C THR A 186 0.46 16.64 17.91
N TYR A 187 0.12 15.77 18.86
CA TYR A 187 1.03 14.87 19.59
C TYR A 187 0.54 13.43 19.49
N ALA A 188 1.44 12.47 19.71
CA ALA A 188 1.08 11.08 19.87
C ALA A 188 0.14 10.85 21.07
N ASN A 189 -0.83 9.96 20.91
CA ASN A 189 -1.75 9.55 21.98
C ASN A 189 -1.95 8.03 22.01
N PRO A 190 -0.90 7.20 22.21
CA PRO A 190 -1.04 5.75 22.22
C PRO A 190 -1.85 5.23 23.42
N GLY A 191 -2.20 6.10 24.38
CA GLY A 191 -3.11 5.79 25.48
C GLY A 191 -4.52 5.50 25.01
N ASP A 192 -5.02 6.27 24.05
CA ASP A 192 -6.36 6.16 23.50
C ASP A 192 -6.35 5.55 22.09
N LEU A 193 -5.28 5.73 21.32
CA LEU A 193 -5.15 5.28 19.95
C LEU A 193 -4.31 4.00 19.89
N GLY A 194 -4.96 2.84 19.80
CA GLY A 194 -4.29 1.55 19.80
C GLY A 194 -3.35 1.35 18.60
N TRP A 195 -3.70 1.89 17.45
CA TRP A 195 -2.87 1.82 16.24
C TRP A 195 -1.55 2.62 16.37
N GLU A 196 -1.45 3.59 17.27
CA GLU A 196 -0.20 4.27 17.59
C GLU A 196 0.74 3.45 18.50
N VAL A 197 0.29 2.33 19.07
CA VAL A 197 1.15 1.49 19.91
C VAL A 197 2.16 0.74 19.03
N PRO A 198 3.48 0.85 19.27
CA PRO A 198 4.50 0.18 18.46
C PRO A 198 4.41 -1.34 18.44
N GLY A 199 5.03 -1.96 17.42
CA GLY A 199 5.10 -3.40 17.19
C GLY A 199 4.17 -3.88 16.09
N ASP A 200 4.53 -4.92 15.37
CA ASP A 200 3.77 -5.49 14.24
C ASP A 200 2.27 -5.70 14.56
N TYR A 201 1.94 -5.98 15.83
CA TYR A 201 0.59 -6.22 16.33
C TYR A 201 0.19 -5.23 17.44
N ASN A 202 0.78 -4.04 17.46
CA ASN A 202 0.52 -2.99 18.46
C ASN A 202 0.69 -3.50 19.92
N THR A 203 1.80 -4.18 20.19
CA THR A 203 2.04 -4.87 21.47
C THR A 203 3.05 -4.21 22.39
N ARG A 204 3.86 -3.25 21.89
CA ARG A 204 4.95 -2.63 22.64
C ARG A 204 4.47 -1.43 23.46
N THR A 205 3.51 -1.63 24.35
CA THR A 205 2.80 -0.57 25.12
C THR A 205 3.67 0.30 26.02
N LYS A 206 4.96 -0.05 26.22
CA LYS A 206 5.92 0.73 27.03
C LYS A 206 6.90 1.53 26.15
N THR A 207 6.80 1.41 24.84
CA THR A 207 7.64 2.14 23.88
C THR A 207 6.85 3.31 23.35
N ALA A 208 7.44 4.51 23.37
CA ALA A 208 6.82 5.67 22.73
C ALA A 208 6.77 5.47 21.21
N PRO A 209 5.64 5.75 20.57
CA PRO A 209 5.55 5.70 19.10
C PRO A 209 6.33 6.86 18.48
N TRP A 210 6.79 6.67 17.27
CA TRP A 210 7.12 7.78 16.38
C TRP A 210 5.83 8.30 15.76
N ILE A 211 5.67 9.62 15.68
CA ILE A 211 4.74 10.30 14.80
C ILE A 211 5.53 11.17 13.83
N GLU A 212 5.16 11.10 12.57
CA GLU A 212 5.99 11.66 11.50
C GLU A 212 5.17 11.90 10.23
N GLY A 213 5.82 12.38 9.15
CA GLY A 213 5.26 12.44 7.81
C GLY A 213 3.95 13.22 7.69
N PRO A 214 3.86 14.47 8.16
CA PRO A 214 2.63 15.25 7.97
C PRO A 214 2.37 15.45 6.47
N TRP A 215 1.09 15.36 6.08
CA TRP A 215 0.63 15.70 4.74
C TRP A 215 -0.74 16.35 4.82
N VAL A 216 -1.03 17.35 3.98
CA VAL A 216 -2.32 18.05 4.03
C VAL A 216 -3.05 17.97 2.70
N ASN A 217 -4.33 17.62 2.76
CA ASN A 217 -5.28 17.74 1.67
C ASN A 217 -6.42 18.69 2.07
N LYS A 218 -7.01 19.36 1.09
CA LYS A 218 -8.22 20.14 1.27
C LYS A 218 -9.39 19.49 0.55
N TYR A 219 -10.51 19.33 1.24
CA TYR A 219 -11.74 18.82 0.67
C TYR A 219 -12.96 19.60 1.20
N LYS A 220 -13.79 20.12 0.31
CA LYS A 220 -14.96 20.95 0.64
C LYS A 220 -14.69 22.07 1.66
N GLY A 221 -13.50 22.68 1.58
CA GLY A 221 -13.10 23.79 2.46
C GLY A 221 -12.51 23.39 3.81
N LYS A 222 -12.44 22.09 4.15
CA LYS A 222 -11.77 21.56 5.32
C LYS A 222 -10.37 21.05 4.97
N TYR A 223 -9.47 21.13 5.95
CA TYR A 223 -8.08 20.67 5.85
C TYR A 223 -7.92 19.35 6.59
N TYR A 224 -7.37 18.36 5.93
CA TYR A 224 -7.13 17.01 6.43
C TYR A 224 -5.62 16.84 6.61
N LEU A 225 -5.14 16.96 7.84
CA LEU A 225 -3.75 16.75 8.22
C LEU A 225 -3.53 15.27 8.48
N GLN A 226 -2.88 14.60 7.54
CA GLN A 226 -2.43 13.22 7.68
C GLN A 226 -1.14 13.16 8.49
N TYR A 227 -0.88 12.03 9.14
CA TYR A 227 0.38 11.74 9.82
C TYR A 227 0.55 10.24 10.02
N ALA A 228 1.80 9.79 10.10
CA ALA A 228 2.16 8.40 10.25
C ALA A 228 2.51 8.02 11.69
N GLY A 229 2.27 6.78 12.02
CA GLY A 229 2.69 6.09 13.25
C GLY A 229 2.44 4.59 13.13
N PRO A 230 2.97 3.79 14.06
CA PRO A 230 3.81 4.12 15.23
C PRO A 230 5.32 4.00 14.96
N GLY A 231 5.73 3.66 13.74
CA GLY A 231 7.12 3.48 13.33
C GLY A 231 7.23 2.62 12.09
N THR A 232 8.10 3.01 11.18
CA THR A 232 8.22 2.52 9.81
C THR A 232 8.65 1.05 9.70
N GLU A 233 9.23 0.46 10.75
CA GLU A 233 9.67 -0.93 10.79
C GLU A 233 8.55 -1.94 11.09
N PHE A 234 7.36 -1.47 11.51
CA PHE A 234 6.26 -2.35 11.94
C PHE A 234 5.21 -2.55 10.85
N LYS A 235 4.66 -3.77 10.76
CA LYS A 235 3.51 -4.06 9.89
C LYS A 235 2.29 -3.16 10.19
N SER A 236 2.18 -2.65 11.42
CA SER A 236 1.15 -1.73 11.87
C SER A 236 1.34 -0.27 11.42
N TYR A 237 2.38 0.03 10.64
CA TYR A 237 2.63 1.38 10.15
C TYR A 237 1.47 1.89 9.31
N ALA A 238 0.87 3.00 9.73
CA ALA A 238 -0.40 3.52 9.23
C ALA A 238 -0.39 5.04 9.14
N ASP A 239 -1.31 5.59 8.37
CA ASP A 239 -1.62 7.00 8.39
C ASP A 239 -3.00 7.26 9.02
N ALA A 240 -3.06 8.26 9.88
CA ALA A 240 -4.28 8.80 10.45
C ALA A 240 -4.48 10.26 10.04
N VAL A 241 -5.63 10.84 10.37
CA VAL A 241 -5.99 12.17 9.93
C VAL A 241 -6.65 12.99 11.02
N TYR A 242 -6.24 14.25 11.11
CA TYR A 242 -6.91 15.32 11.86
C TYR A 242 -7.61 16.27 10.89
N VAL A 243 -8.71 16.88 11.30
CA VAL A 243 -9.52 17.77 10.45
C VAL A 243 -9.64 19.16 11.07
N SER A 244 -9.59 20.19 10.24
CA SER A 244 -9.72 21.60 10.67
C SER A 244 -10.39 22.46 9.60
N ASP A 245 -10.99 23.58 10.01
CA ASP A 245 -11.44 24.64 9.10
C ASP A 245 -10.29 25.59 8.70
N ASN A 246 -9.09 25.42 9.28
CA ASN A 246 -7.93 26.27 9.00
C ASN A 246 -6.67 25.44 8.74
N PRO A 247 -5.80 25.84 7.82
CA PRO A 247 -4.61 25.06 7.45
C PRO A 247 -3.61 24.87 8.60
N LEU A 248 -3.57 25.75 9.58
CA LEU A 248 -2.75 25.63 10.79
C LEU A 248 -3.56 25.31 12.05
N GLY A 249 -4.74 24.72 11.89
CA GLY A 249 -5.60 24.29 13.00
C GLY A 249 -6.25 25.43 13.79
N PRO A 250 -6.89 25.13 14.94
CA PRO A 250 -6.77 23.85 15.67
C PRO A 250 -7.32 22.68 14.87
N PHE A 251 -6.71 21.52 15.03
CA PHE A 251 -7.11 20.29 14.40
C PHE A 251 -7.81 19.36 15.39
N ASP A 252 -8.92 18.76 14.96
CA ASP A 252 -9.64 17.74 15.71
C ASP A 252 -9.34 16.36 15.09
N LEU A 253 -9.08 15.36 15.95
CA LEU A 253 -8.84 13.99 15.49
C LEU A 253 -10.10 13.44 14.83
N ALA A 254 -9.98 12.91 13.61
CA ALA A 254 -11.08 12.22 12.96
C ALA A 254 -11.39 10.91 13.70
N GLU A 255 -12.67 10.60 13.89
CA GLU A 255 -13.09 9.41 14.65
C GLU A 255 -12.80 8.10 13.89
N HIS A 256 -12.85 8.13 12.55
CA HIS A 256 -12.62 6.98 11.67
C HIS A 256 -11.13 6.71 11.37
N ASN A 257 -10.28 6.80 12.37
CA ASN A 257 -8.84 6.57 12.25
C ASN A 257 -8.43 5.15 12.70
N PRO A 258 -7.31 4.63 12.12
CA PRO A 258 -6.49 5.19 11.03
C PRO A 258 -7.23 5.16 9.68
N PHE A 259 -6.94 6.12 8.77
CA PHE A 259 -7.61 6.17 7.46
C PHE A 259 -6.93 5.27 6.42
N ALA A 260 -5.63 5.01 6.55
CA ALA A 260 -4.86 4.09 5.71
C ALA A 260 -4.12 3.09 6.62
N TYR A 261 -4.58 1.84 6.64
CA TYR A 261 -4.06 0.81 7.53
C TYR A 261 -4.07 -0.56 6.84
N LYS A 262 -2.89 -1.16 6.67
CA LYS A 262 -2.69 -2.46 6.01
C LYS A 262 -1.72 -3.32 6.82
N PRO A 263 -2.17 -3.90 7.97
CA PRO A 263 -1.27 -4.60 8.89
C PRO A 263 -0.96 -6.04 8.47
N GLU A 264 -1.68 -6.60 7.51
CA GLU A 264 -1.62 -8.01 7.13
C GLU A 264 -1.63 -8.21 5.60
N GLY A 265 -1.40 -9.45 5.17
CA GLY A 265 -1.27 -9.87 3.78
C GLY A 265 0.19 -9.94 3.35
N PHE A 266 0.43 -10.09 2.05
CA PHE A 266 1.78 -10.21 1.48
C PHE A 266 2.65 -8.99 1.79
N ALA A 267 2.10 -7.79 1.59
CA ALA A 267 2.77 -6.52 1.81
C ALA A 267 2.01 -5.70 2.84
N ALA A 268 2.59 -5.51 4.02
CA ALA A 268 2.01 -4.75 5.12
C ALA A 268 2.62 -3.35 5.22
N GLY A 269 1.85 -2.39 5.77
CA GLY A 269 2.22 -0.99 5.92
C GLY A 269 1.49 -0.09 4.92
N ALA A 270 1.12 1.12 5.38
CA ALA A 270 0.50 2.16 4.57
C ALA A 270 0.84 3.57 5.10
N GLY A 271 1.82 3.68 6.01
CA GLY A 271 2.16 4.91 6.69
C GLY A 271 3.15 5.78 5.92
N HIS A 272 3.33 7.00 6.41
CA HIS A 272 4.15 8.09 5.88
C HIS A 272 3.94 8.25 4.38
N GLY A 273 2.70 8.49 4.03
CA GLY A 273 2.29 8.62 2.65
C GLY A 273 1.88 10.03 2.26
N SER A 274 1.62 10.20 0.99
CA SER A 274 0.99 11.39 0.44
C SER A 274 -0.29 11.02 -0.31
N THR A 275 -1.33 11.85 -0.17
CA THR A 275 -2.57 11.67 -0.91
C THR A 275 -2.68 12.73 -2.01
N PHE A 276 -2.90 12.27 -3.23
CA PHE A 276 -2.99 13.12 -4.43
C PHE A 276 -4.21 12.76 -5.28
N THR A 277 -4.51 13.56 -6.30
CA THR A 277 -5.61 13.29 -7.24
C THR A 277 -5.08 12.93 -8.62
N ASP A 278 -5.71 11.96 -9.27
CA ASP A 278 -5.46 11.67 -10.68
C ASP A 278 -6.16 12.68 -11.62
N LYS A 279 -5.93 12.53 -12.92
CA LYS A 279 -6.52 13.39 -13.96
C LYS A 279 -8.05 13.32 -14.07
N PHE A 280 -8.65 12.30 -13.46
CA PHE A 280 -10.11 12.12 -13.40
C PHE A 280 -10.70 12.63 -12.08
N GLY A 281 -9.82 13.05 -11.14
CA GLY A 281 -10.18 13.52 -9.81
C GLY A 281 -10.39 12.40 -8.78
N ASN A 282 -9.95 11.18 -9.05
CA ASN A 282 -9.89 10.13 -8.03
C ASN A 282 -8.72 10.41 -7.09
N TYR A 283 -8.92 10.13 -5.79
CA TYR A 283 -7.85 10.26 -4.81
C TYR A 283 -7.08 8.96 -4.68
N TRP A 284 -5.78 9.10 -4.46
CA TRP A 284 -4.84 8.00 -4.26
C TRP A 284 -3.95 8.32 -3.07
N HIS A 285 -3.82 7.38 -2.17
CA HIS A 285 -2.81 7.42 -1.10
C HIS A 285 -1.65 6.52 -1.50
N ILE A 286 -0.45 7.08 -1.61
CA ILE A 286 0.78 6.31 -1.78
C ILE A 286 1.50 6.29 -0.44
N GLY A 287 1.85 5.11 0.05
CA GLY A 287 2.44 4.93 1.39
C GLY A 287 3.56 3.91 1.40
N THR A 288 4.17 3.72 2.55
CA THR A 288 5.32 2.86 2.78
C THR A 288 4.90 1.44 3.14
N VAL A 289 5.43 0.45 2.40
CA VAL A 289 5.39 -0.98 2.74
C VAL A 289 6.63 -1.34 3.54
N THR A 290 6.44 -2.04 4.64
CA THR A 290 7.48 -2.46 5.57
C THR A 290 7.94 -3.89 5.29
N ILE A 291 9.21 -4.09 4.95
CA ILE A 291 9.85 -5.40 4.88
C ILE A 291 10.65 -5.65 6.15
N SER A 292 11.65 -4.82 6.45
CA SER A 292 12.45 -4.82 7.69
C SER A 292 13.04 -6.19 8.07
N GLN A 293 13.61 -6.92 7.08
CA GLN A 293 14.28 -8.20 7.28
C GLN A 293 15.81 -8.04 7.35
N LYS A 294 16.40 -7.45 6.32
CA LYS A 294 17.86 -7.23 6.29
C LYS A 294 18.24 -5.98 7.06
N HIS A 295 17.38 -4.99 7.09
CA HIS A 295 17.57 -3.72 7.78
C HIS A 295 16.23 -3.13 8.19
N VAL A 296 16.19 -2.37 9.29
CA VAL A 296 14.98 -1.70 9.80
C VAL A 296 14.29 -0.82 8.75
N PHE A 297 15.05 -0.21 7.84
CA PHE A 297 14.56 0.62 6.74
C PHE A 297 14.51 -0.11 5.38
N GLU A 298 14.38 -1.42 5.35
CA GLU A 298 14.09 -2.15 4.12
C GLU A 298 12.60 -1.99 3.79
N ARG A 299 12.30 -1.09 2.83
CA ARG A 299 10.93 -0.61 2.57
C ARG A 299 10.63 -0.54 1.07
N ARG A 300 9.35 -0.53 0.73
CA ARG A 300 8.81 -0.37 -0.63
C ARG A 300 7.64 0.60 -0.62
N LEU A 301 7.03 0.83 -1.78
CA LEU A 301 5.88 1.72 -1.94
C LEU A 301 4.64 0.94 -2.35
N ALA A 302 3.50 1.41 -1.86
CA ALA A 302 2.18 0.90 -2.23
C ALA A 302 1.22 2.04 -2.53
N LEU A 303 0.29 1.80 -3.46
CA LEU A 303 -0.73 2.74 -3.89
C LEU A 303 -2.11 2.23 -3.47
N TYR A 304 -2.89 3.04 -2.77
CA TYR A 304 -4.22 2.70 -2.27
C TYR A 304 -5.27 3.70 -2.76
N PRO A 305 -6.36 3.23 -3.36
CA PRO A 305 -7.50 4.09 -3.68
C PRO A 305 -8.06 4.74 -2.42
N THR A 306 -8.32 6.05 -2.50
CA THR A 306 -8.77 6.85 -1.37
C THR A 306 -10.05 7.59 -1.72
N PHE A 307 -10.95 7.70 -0.76
CA PHE A 307 -12.26 8.27 -0.95
C PHE A 307 -12.59 9.28 0.15
N PHE A 308 -13.49 10.19 -0.17
CA PHE A 308 -14.27 10.97 0.80
C PHE A 308 -15.71 10.55 0.63
N ASP A 309 -16.34 10.04 1.68
CA ASP A 309 -17.72 9.61 1.65
C ASP A 309 -18.72 10.79 1.73
N ASP A 310 -20.00 10.47 1.83
CA ASP A 310 -21.06 11.49 1.87
C ASP A 310 -21.03 12.36 3.15
N ASP A 311 -20.38 11.89 4.22
CA ASP A 311 -20.15 12.63 5.47
C ASP A 311 -18.76 13.30 5.51
N ASP A 312 -18.06 13.36 4.38
CA ASP A 312 -16.72 13.94 4.22
C ASP A 312 -15.62 13.17 5.00
N ILE A 313 -15.85 11.88 5.31
CA ILE A 313 -14.88 11.02 5.97
C ILE A 313 -13.87 10.53 4.94
N MET A 314 -12.59 10.80 5.20
CA MET A 314 -11.47 10.31 4.40
C MET A 314 -11.13 8.88 4.78
N HIS A 315 -11.04 7.98 3.78
CA HIS A 315 -10.61 6.60 3.99
C HIS A 315 -9.90 6.02 2.78
N ALA A 316 -8.86 5.22 3.00
CA ALA A 316 -8.16 4.48 1.95
C ALA A 316 -8.64 3.03 1.93
N THR A 317 -8.83 2.47 0.73
CA THR A 317 -9.22 1.08 0.57
C THR A 317 -7.99 0.19 0.58
N THR A 318 -7.76 -0.50 1.71
CA THR A 318 -6.65 -1.45 1.89
C THR A 318 -7.11 -2.91 1.84
N ARG A 319 -8.42 -3.16 1.68
CA ARG A 319 -9.02 -4.50 1.51
C ARG A 319 -8.48 -5.17 0.25
N PHE A 320 -7.83 -6.32 0.40
CA PHE A 320 -7.05 -6.96 -0.65
C PHE A 320 -6.04 -6.00 -1.33
N GLY A 321 -5.50 -5.03 -0.56
CA GLY A 321 -4.68 -3.92 -1.09
C GLY A 321 -3.35 -4.34 -1.72
N ASP A 322 -2.95 -5.59 -1.57
CA ASP A 322 -1.80 -6.24 -2.21
C ASP A 322 -2.20 -7.24 -3.33
N TYR A 323 -3.47 -7.25 -3.73
CA TYR A 323 -3.96 -7.92 -4.94
C TYR A 323 -4.02 -6.94 -6.12
N PRO A 324 -4.24 -7.42 -7.36
CA PRO A 324 -4.42 -6.52 -8.49
C PRO A 324 -5.61 -5.57 -8.30
N HIS A 325 -5.40 -4.29 -8.58
CA HIS A 325 -6.42 -3.25 -8.59
C HIS A 325 -6.47 -2.56 -9.94
N ILE A 326 -7.66 -2.12 -10.33
CA ILE A 326 -7.90 -1.40 -11.58
C ILE A 326 -7.39 0.04 -11.43
N ILE A 327 -6.66 0.52 -12.45
CA ILE A 327 -6.42 1.95 -12.66
C ILE A 327 -7.59 2.46 -13.51
N PRO A 328 -8.49 3.29 -12.94
CA PRO A 328 -9.67 3.74 -13.65
C PRO A 328 -9.33 4.74 -14.75
N ASP A 329 -10.08 4.70 -15.83
CA ASP A 329 -10.04 5.67 -16.92
C ASP A 329 -11.14 6.75 -16.81
N LYS A 330 -11.84 6.82 -15.65
CA LYS A 330 -12.93 7.73 -15.32
C LYS A 330 -12.96 8.03 -13.82
N ARG A 331 -13.80 8.98 -13.42
CA ARG A 331 -14.15 9.15 -12.00
C ARG A 331 -14.91 7.92 -11.52
N ILE A 332 -14.49 7.37 -10.38
CA ILE A 332 -15.14 6.25 -9.69
C ILE A 332 -15.93 6.74 -8.47
N ALA A 333 -16.99 6.04 -8.13
CA ALA A 333 -17.86 6.39 -7.02
C ALA A 333 -17.43 5.76 -5.70
N ASP A 334 -16.98 4.50 -5.75
CA ASP A 334 -16.60 3.74 -4.56
C ASP A 334 -15.57 2.65 -4.87
N ALA A 335 -15.08 2.02 -3.81
CA ALA A 335 -14.02 1.01 -3.85
C ALA A 335 -14.40 -0.29 -4.58
N SER A 336 -15.70 -0.59 -4.76
CA SER A 336 -16.12 -1.81 -5.45
C SER A 336 -15.81 -1.79 -6.95
N GLU A 337 -15.60 -0.60 -7.53
CA GLU A 337 -15.24 -0.44 -8.94
C GLU A 337 -13.76 -0.73 -9.23
N ILE A 338 -12.91 -0.87 -8.20
CA ILE A 338 -11.45 -0.96 -8.37
C ILE A 338 -10.95 -2.40 -8.29
N PHE A 339 -11.58 -3.26 -7.49
CA PHE A 339 -11.15 -4.64 -7.36
C PHE A 339 -11.69 -5.50 -8.51
N PRO A 340 -10.82 -6.08 -9.39
CA PRO A 340 -11.28 -6.86 -10.54
C PRO A 340 -11.82 -8.24 -10.15
N GLY A 341 -11.71 -8.64 -8.87
CA GLY A 341 -12.12 -9.96 -8.39
C GLY A 341 -11.14 -11.08 -8.75
N TRP A 342 -9.92 -10.75 -9.17
CA TRP A 342 -8.88 -11.75 -9.39
C TRP A 342 -8.29 -12.21 -8.06
N MET A 343 -8.51 -13.47 -7.73
CA MET A 343 -8.05 -14.06 -6.49
C MET A 343 -6.64 -14.62 -6.63
N LEU A 344 -5.95 -14.78 -5.51
CA LEU A 344 -4.65 -15.44 -5.47
C LEU A 344 -4.83 -16.94 -5.67
N LEU A 345 -4.21 -17.48 -6.71
CA LEU A 345 -4.28 -18.90 -7.09
C LEU A 345 -3.14 -19.74 -6.50
N SER A 346 -2.03 -19.07 -6.11
CA SER A 346 -0.78 -19.74 -5.73
C SER A 346 -0.64 -20.01 -4.23
N TYR A 347 -1.54 -19.52 -3.36
CA TYR A 347 -1.39 -19.64 -1.91
C TYR A 347 -1.23 -21.09 -1.45
N LYS A 348 -0.08 -21.38 -0.81
CA LYS A 348 0.32 -22.71 -0.29
C LYS A 348 0.10 -23.88 -1.26
N LYS A 349 0.17 -23.60 -2.56
CA LYS A 349 0.12 -24.66 -3.58
C LYS A 349 1.42 -25.47 -3.58
N GLU A 350 1.35 -26.67 -4.14
CA GLU A 350 2.49 -27.56 -4.32
C GLU A 350 3.55 -26.89 -5.21
N VAL A 351 4.79 -26.89 -4.73
CA VAL A 351 5.93 -26.30 -5.44
C VAL A 351 7.02 -27.31 -5.68
N GLU A 352 7.64 -27.24 -6.85
CA GLU A 352 8.87 -27.94 -7.18
C GLU A 352 9.94 -26.91 -7.56
N VAL A 353 11.17 -27.12 -7.12
CA VAL A 353 12.28 -26.22 -7.38
C VAL A 353 13.51 -27.00 -7.85
N SER A 354 14.37 -26.36 -8.65
CA SER A 354 15.63 -26.93 -9.12
C SER A 354 16.58 -27.26 -7.99
N SER A 355 16.69 -26.33 -7.03
CA SER A 355 17.52 -26.44 -5.82
C SER A 355 16.95 -25.55 -4.74
N ASN A 356 17.41 -25.70 -3.50
CA ASN A 356 17.13 -24.74 -2.42
C ASN A 356 18.21 -24.74 -1.35
N ILE A 357 18.44 -23.57 -0.77
CA ILE A 357 19.14 -23.45 0.51
C ILE A 357 18.25 -24.03 1.60
N ASP A 358 18.76 -24.94 2.46
CA ASP A 358 17.97 -25.69 3.45
C ASP A 358 17.02 -24.83 4.31
N SER A 359 17.45 -23.64 4.71
CA SER A 359 16.66 -22.71 5.52
C SER A 359 15.66 -21.85 4.72
N LEU A 360 15.67 -21.93 3.38
CA LEU A 360 14.90 -21.10 2.46
C LEU A 360 14.15 -21.96 1.43
N PRO A 361 13.20 -22.82 1.89
CA PRO A 361 12.51 -23.79 1.04
C PRO A 361 11.52 -23.15 0.08
N GLY A 362 11.19 -23.87 -1.01
CA GLY A 362 10.28 -23.41 -2.06
C GLY A 362 8.91 -22.94 -1.59
N ILE A 363 8.37 -23.51 -0.50
CA ILE A 363 7.05 -23.14 0.02
C ILE A 363 6.96 -21.67 0.46
N ASN A 364 8.09 -21.06 0.83
CA ASN A 364 8.14 -19.66 1.24
C ASN A 364 7.76 -18.65 0.13
N MET A 365 7.82 -19.06 -1.16
CA MET A 365 7.41 -18.15 -2.24
C MET A 365 5.89 -18.14 -2.50
N VAL A 366 5.12 -18.94 -1.74
CA VAL A 366 3.65 -19.07 -1.88
C VAL A 366 2.94 -18.96 -0.53
N ASP A 367 3.58 -18.45 0.53
CA ASP A 367 3.02 -18.35 1.89
C ASP A 367 2.36 -16.99 2.20
N GLU A 368 2.43 -16.03 1.25
CA GLU A 368 1.90 -14.66 1.40
C GLU A 368 2.55 -13.83 2.50
N ASP A 369 3.84 -14.04 2.74
CA ASP A 369 4.65 -13.17 3.59
C ASP A 369 5.92 -12.68 2.83
N ILE A 370 5.98 -11.40 2.48
CA ILE A 370 7.14 -10.79 1.81
C ILE A 370 8.44 -10.89 2.61
N ARG A 371 8.34 -11.20 3.92
CA ARG A 371 9.47 -11.35 4.85
C ARG A 371 10.09 -12.73 4.84
N THR A 372 9.48 -13.70 4.15
CA THR A 372 10.01 -15.04 3.90
C THR A 372 10.32 -15.20 2.42
N TRP A 373 11.22 -16.11 2.05
CA TRP A 373 11.53 -16.36 0.64
C TRP A 373 12.12 -17.75 0.42
N TRP A 374 11.92 -18.27 -0.79
CA TRP A 374 12.72 -19.34 -1.34
C TRP A 374 14.02 -18.79 -1.90
N ALA A 375 15.12 -19.54 -1.75
CA ALA A 375 16.37 -19.25 -2.47
C ALA A 375 16.97 -20.53 -3.03
N ALA A 376 17.33 -20.51 -4.31
CA ALA A 376 18.12 -21.54 -4.95
C ALA A 376 19.56 -21.53 -4.43
N GLU A 377 20.31 -22.61 -4.68
CA GLU A 377 21.74 -22.71 -4.31
C GLU A 377 22.63 -21.79 -5.15
N SER A 378 22.12 -21.26 -6.27
CA SER A 378 22.87 -20.39 -7.18
C SER A 378 22.01 -19.33 -7.87
N GLY A 379 22.68 -18.42 -8.62
CA GLY A 379 22.03 -17.49 -9.57
C GLY A 379 22.10 -17.97 -11.02
N ASN A 380 22.43 -19.23 -11.27
CA ASN A 380 22.66 -19.77 -12.62
C ASN A 380 21.36 -19.88 -13.43
N SER A 381 21.50 -19.95 -14.76
CA SER A 381 20.38 -20.03 -15.70
C SER A 381 19.64 -21.38 -15.71
N ASP A 382 20.10 -22.37 -14.99
CA ASP A 382 19.45 -23.66 -14.80
C ASP A 382 18.51 -23.73 -13.59
N GLU A 383 18.44 -22.68 -12.78
CA GLU A 383 17.52 -22.58 -11.64
C GLU A 383 16.10 -22.26 -12.11
N TRP A 384 15.14 -22.94 -11.49
CA TRP A 384 13.73 -22.78 -11.79
C TRP A 384 12.84 -23.09 -10.57
N ALA A 385 11.61 -22.60 -10.61
CA ALA A 385 10.56 -22.95 -9.66
C ALA A 385 9.23 -23.16 -10.38
N SER A 386 8.46 -24.18 -9.98
CA SER A 386 7.17 -24.55 -10.57
C SER A 386 6.10 -24.64 -9.50
N ILE A 387 4.89 -24.20 -9.84
CA ILE A 387 3.70 -24.26 -8.98
C ILE A 387 2.63 -25.10 -9.68
N ASN A 388 2.06 -26.06 -8.94
CA ASN A 388 0.87 -26.80 -9.34
C ASN A 388 -0.36 -26.18 -8.66
N LEU A 389 -1.23 -25.54 -9.42
CA LEU A 389 -2.47 -24.91 -8.92
C LEU A 389 -3.51 -25.95 -8.45
N GLY A 390 -3.25 -27.23 -8.69
CA GLY A 390 -4.13 -28.36 -8.31
C GLY A 390 -5.23 -28.65 -9.34
N ASN A 391 -5.77 -27.62 -9.97
CA ASN A 391 -6.78 -27.70 -11.03
C ASN A 391 -6.51 -26.62 -12.09
N PRO A 392 -7.02 -26.80 -13.32
CA PRO A 392 -6.95 -25.74 -14.33
C PRO A 392 -7.69 -24.47 -13.85
N CYS A 393 -6.95 -23.35 -13.79
CA CYS A 393 -7.45 -22.03 -13.41
C CYS A 393 -7.36 -21.05 -14.57
N GLU A 394 -8.16 -20.00 -14.56
CA GLU A 394 -8.02 -18.87 -15.47
C GLU A 394 -7.06 -17.85 -14.86
N VAL A 395 -5.86 -17.73 -15.44
CA VAL A 395 -4.80 -16.80 -15.00
C VAL A 395 -4.93 -15.49 -15.77
N TYR A 396 -4.90 -14.36 -15.06
CA TYR A 396 -5.00 -13.01 -15.61
C TYR A 396 -3.74 -12.17 -15.40
N ALA A 397 -3.03 -12.43 -14.31
CA ALA A 397 -1.80 -11.69 -13.99
C ALA A 397 -0.85 -12.53 -13.14
N VAL A 398 0.42 -12.16 -13.19
CA VAL A 398 1.49 -12.75 -12.37
C VAL A 398 2.32 -11.61 -11.77
N GLN A 399 2.70 -11.76 -10.49
CA GLN A 399 3.68 -10.89 -9.84
C GLN A 399 4.84 -11.75 -9.33
N ILE A 400 6.06 -11.41 -9.75
CA ILE A 400 7.29 -12.00 -9.26
C ILE A 400 7.96 -11.02 -8.31
N ASN A 401 8.21 -11.47 -7.07
CA ASN A 401 8.83 -10.66 -6.03
C ASN A 401 10.20 -11.27 -5.68
N PHE A 402 11.27 -10.62 -6.14
CA PHE A 402 12.65 -11.05 -5.89
C PHE A 402 13.11 -10.63 -4.50
N ALA A 403 13.84 -11.53 -3.79
CA ALA A 403 14.28 -11.34 -2.41
C ALA A 403 15.75 -10.93 -2.28
N ASP A 404 16.49 -10.80 -3.36
CA ASP A 404 17.90 -10.34 -3.38
C ASP A 404 18.84 -11.13 -2.43
N GLN A 405 18.82 -12.47 -2.47
CA GLN A 405 19.61 -13.34 -1.61
C GLN A 405 21.11 -13.33 -2.00
N ASN A 406 22.00 -13.16 -1.01
CA ASN A 406 23.46 -13.12 -1.19
C ASN A 406 23.94 -12.06 -2.19
N THR A 407 23.26 -10.93 -2.22
CA THR A 407 23.66 -9.78 -3.04
C THR A 407 24.79 -8.99 -2.40
N ASN A 408 25.63 -8.36 -3.23
CA ASN A 408 26.72 -7.48 -2.82
C ASN A 408 26.69 -6.14 -3.57
N THR A 409 25.63 -5.88 -4.28
CA THR A 409 25.45 -4.64 -5.05
C THR A 409 25.13 -3.47 -4.14
N PHE A 410 25.71 -2.32 -4.45
CA PHE A 410 25.44 -1.03 -3.84
C PHE A 410 25.11 -0.01 -4.91
N GLY A 411 24.13 0.82 -4.64
CA GLY A 411 23.67 1.84 -5.57
C GLY A 411 22.99 1.28 -6.81
N ARG A 412 22.80 2.13 -7.79
CA ARG A 412 22.29 1.78 -9.11
C ARG A 412 23.45 1.46 -10.02
N GLN A 413 23.41 0.32 -10.67
CA GLN A 413 24.46 -0.10 -11.60
C GLN A 413 23.86 -0.37 -12.99
N ALA A 414 24.54 0.08 -14.03
CA ALA A 414 24.12 -0.18 -15.39
C ALA A 414 24.14 -1.68 -15.70
N GLY A 415 23.05 -2.17 -16.33
CA GLY A 415 22.91 -3.55 -16.74
C GLY A 415 22.39 -4.50 -15.67
N LEU A 416 22.07 -4.03 -14.47
CA LEU A 416 21.28 -4.82 -13.52
C LEU A 416 19.89 -5.05 -14.09
N SER A 417 19.49 -6.30 -14.18
CA SER A 417 18.13 -6.69 -14.56
C SER A 417 17.86 -8.14 -14.20
N TYR A 418 16.59 -8.46 -13.96
CA TYR A 418 16.14 -9.84 -13.83
C TYR A 418 15.68 -10.34 -15.20
N LYS A 419 16.30 -11.40 -15.71
CA LYS A 419 15.92 -12.03 -16.98
C LYS A 419 15.39 -13.42 -16.72
N TYR A 420 14.18 -13.68 -17.14
CA TYR A 420 13.50 -14.94 -16.90
C TYR A 420 12.41 -15.18 -17.96
N VAL A 421 11.88 -16.38 -17.96
CA VAL A 421 10.65 -16.71 -18.66
C VAL A 421 9.68 -17.39 -17.71
N ILE A 422 8.38 -17.14 -17.88
CA ILE A 422 7.32 -17.90 -17.23
C ILE A 422 6.67 -18.75 -18.28
N GLU A 423 6.61 -20.06 -18.03
CA GLU A 423 5.96 -21.05 -18.86
C GLU A 423 4.67 -21.53 -18.18
N SER A 424 3.66 -21.86 -18.94
CA SER A 424 2.42 -22.47 -18.49
C SER A 424 2.24 -23.86 -19.07
N SER A 425 1.51 -24.71 -18.33
CA SER A 425 1.18 -26.06 -18.79
C SER A 425 -0.17 -26.51 -18.26
N THR A 426 -0.86 -27.36 -19.00
CA THR A 426 -2.10 -28.02 -18.57
C THR A 426 -1.86 -29.42 -18.02
N ASP A 427 -0.72 -30.06 -18.33
CA ASP A 427 -0.41 -31.47 -18.02
C ASP A 427 0.90 -31.65 -17.21
N GLY A 428 1.64 -30.55 -16.95
CA GLY A 428 2.93 -30.56 -16.26
C GLY A 428 4.10 -31.10 -17.08
N THR A 429 3.87 -31.46 -18.34
CA THR A 429 4.87 -32.06 -19.23
C THR A 429 5.13 -31.23 -20.48
N THR A 430 4.08 -30.68 -21.06
CA THR A 430 4.15 -29.81 -22.25
C THR A 430 4.05 -28.35 -21.77
N TRP A 431 5.08 -27.56 -22.06
CA TRP A 431 5.20 -26.18 -21.59
C TRP A 431 5.19 -25.20 -22.74
N GLU A 432 4.47 -24.11 -22.57
CA GLU A 432 4.40 -22.99 -23.50
C GLU A 432 4.82 -21.71 -22.78
N VAL A 433 5.59 -20.84 -23.47
CA VAL A 433 6.00 -19.55 -22.91
C VAL A 433 4.77 -18.67 -22.74
N LEU A 434 4.53 -18.22 -21.51
CA LEU A 434 3.44 -17.34 -21.13
C LEU A 434 3.90 -15.88 -21.02
N ILE A 435 5.05 -15.66 -20.37
CA ILE A 435 5.68 -14.34 -20.19
C ILE A 435 7.16 -14.50 -20.57
N ASP A 436 7.64 -13.66 -21.47
CA ASP A 436 9.04 -13.64 -21.90
C ASP A 436 9.70 -12.34 -21.46
N LYS A 437 10.57 -12.44 -20.46
CA LYS A 437 11.45 -11.36 -19.95
C LYS A 437 12.93 -11.65 -20.23
N SER A 438 13.22 -12.48 -21.26
CA SER A 438 14.60 -12.87 -21.60
C SER A 438 15.48 -11.70 -22.04
N GLU A 439 14.88 -10.67 -22.62
CA GLU A 439 15.56 -9.45 -23.06
C GLU A 439 15.30 -8.24 -22.12
N ASN A 440 14.78 -8.51 -20.90
CA ASN A 440 14.49 -7.45 -19.94
C ASN A 440 15.75 -6.63 -19.59
N THR A 441 15.61 -5.32 -19.54
CA THR A 441 16.68 -4.37 -19.15
C THR A 441 16.35 -3.61 -17.87
N GLU A 442 15.15 -3.80 -17.34
CA GLU A 442 14.66 -3.12 -16.14
C GLU A 442 15.03 -3.87 -14.87
N ASP A 443 15.39 -3.13 -13.84
CA ASP A 443 15.74 -3.64 -12.51
C ASP A 443 14.53 -3.54 -11.56
N ASN A 444 13.46 -4.29 -11.87
CA ASN A 444 12.22 -4.30 -11.12
C ASN A 444 12.14 -5.52 -10.20
N SER A 445 12.27 -5.32 -8.89
CA SER A 445 12.23 -6.42 -7.91
C SER A 445 10.82 -6.92 -7.57
N HIS A 446 9.77 -6.23 -8.04
CA HIS A 446 8.36 -6.59 -7.86
C HIS A 446 7.64 -6.56 -9.22
N ASP A 447 8.13 -7.38 -10.17
CA ASP A 447 7.67 -7.38 -11.57
C ASP A 447 6.23 -7.90 -11.69
N TYR A 448 5.30 -6.99 -11.99
CA TYR A 448 3.89 -7.30 -12.18
C TYR A 448 3.53 -7.31 -13.67
N THR A 449 3.09 -8.45 -14.17
CA THR A 449 2.64 -8.62 -15.55
C THR A 449 1.17 -9.01 -15.62
N GLN A 450 0.33 -8.10 -16.09
CA GLN A 450 -1.03 -8.39 -16.50
C GLN A 450 -0.99 -9.04 -17.91
N LEU A 451 -1.63 -10.20 -18.06
CA LEU A 451 -1.71 -10.89 -19.36
C LEU A 451 -2.65 -10.14 -20.32
N PRO A 452 -2.32 -10.07 -21.63
CA PRO A 452 -3.21 -9.46 -22.63
C PRO A 452 -4.58 -10.14 -22.69
N GLU A 453 -4.59 -11.48 -22.56
CA GLU A 453 -5.77 -12.32 -22.46
C GLU A 453 -5.55 -13.37 -21.37
N LYS A 454 -6.63 -13.80 -20.72
CA LYS A 454 -6.54 -14.87 -19.73
C LYS A 454 -6.07 -16.18 -20.37
N VAL A 455 -5.27 -16.92 -19.61
CA VAL A 455 -4.79 -18.26 -20.01
C VAL A 455 -5.32 -19.30 -19.02
N THR A 456 -5.83 -20.42 -19.54
CA THR A 456 -6.23 -21.55 -18.70
C THR A 456 -5.07 -22.52 -18.58
N CYS A 457 -4.54 -22.69 -17.38
CA CYS A 457 -3.46 -23.65 -17.10
C CYS A 457 -3.58 -24.20 -15.67
N GLN A 458 -2.86 -25.30 -15.39
CA GLN A 458 -2.76 -25.88 -14.06
C GLN A 458 -1.37 -25.68 -13.45
N TYR A 459 -0.34 -25.55 -14.27
CA TYR A 459 1.05 -25.40 -13.85
C TYR A 459 1.64 -24.12 -14.41
N LEU A 460 2.41 -23.40 -13.58
CA LEU A 460 3.27 -22.31 -14.02
C LEU A 460 4.69 -22.57 -13.53
N ARG A 461 5.68 -22.21 -14.35
CA ARG A 461 7.10 -22.35 -14.02
C ARG A 461 7.86 -21.10 -14.41
N ILE A 462 8.59 -20.52 -13.46
CA ILE A 462 9.60 -19.50 -13.73
C ILE A 462 10.95 -20.20 -13.99
N LYS A 463 11.64 -19.81 -15.04
CA LYS A 463 13.01 -20.24 -15.38
C LYS A 463 13.93 -19.04 -15.40
N ASN A 464 14.97 -19.09 -14.60
CA ASN A 464 15.98 -18.04 -14.58
C ASN A 464 16.79 -18.04 -15.88
N ILE A 465 17.14 -16.85 -16.35
CA ILE A 465 18.12 -16.62 -17.42
C ILE A 465 19.32 -15.89 -16.84
N SER A 466 19.08 -14.78 -16.10
CA SER A 466 20.09 -14.12 -15.29
C SER A 466 19.46 -13.32 -14.17
N MET A 467 20.10 -13.33 -13.02
CA MET A 467 19.73 -12.48 -11.88
C MET A 467 20.43 -11.12 -11.97
N ALA A 468 19.84 -10.11 -11.32
CA ALA A 468 20.50 -8.82 -11.13
C ALA A 468 21.79 -8.98 -10.33
N ASP A 469 21.74 -9.72 -9.21
CA ASP A 469 22.89 -10.09 -8.38
C ASP A 469 22.50 -11.29 -7.48
N GLY A 470 23.48 -12.04 -6.97
CA GLY A 470 23.30 -13.10 -5.99
C GLY A 470 22.63 -14.37 -6.52
N HIS A 471 21.79 -14.98 -5.68
CA HIS A 471 21.08 -16.23 -5.96
C HIS A 471 19.69 -15.97 -6.50
N VAL A 472 19.10 -16.93 -7.23
CA VAL A 472 17.67 -16.89 -7.54
C VAL A 472 16.91 -17.00 -6.22
N ALA A 473 16.13 -15.97 -5.91
CA ALA A 473 15.37 -15.93 -4.66
C ALA A 473 14.05 -15.18 -4.86
N LEU A 474 12.95 -15.78 -4.41
CA LEU A 474 11.61 -15.24 -4.55
C LEU A 474 10.92 -15.19 -3.18
N SER A 475 10.51 -14.00 -2.75
CA SER A 475 9.58 -13.83 -1.63
C SER A 475 8.12 -14.03 -2.08
N GLY A 476 7.84 -13.96 -3.39
CA GLY A 476 6.50 -14.23 -3.92
C GLY A 476 6.52 -14.63 -5.39
N PHE A 477 5.91 -15.77 -5.70
CA PHE A 477 5.47 -16.12 -7.03
C PHE A 477 3.94 -16.11 -7.00
N ARG A 478 3.38 -14.92 -7.15
CA ARG A 478 1.96 -14.66 -6.96
C ARG A 478 1.23 -14.73 -8.31
N ILE A 479 0.25 -15.61 -8.39
CA ILE A 479 -0.54 -15.89 -9.60
C ILE A 479 -1.97 -15.48 -9.31
N PHE A 480 -2.51 -14.57 -10.11
CA PHE A 480 -3.84 -14.00 -9.91
C PHE A 480 -4.81 -14.41 -11.02
N GLY A 481 -6.04 -14.71 -10.60
CA GLY A 481 -7.08 -15.12 -11.53
C GLY A 481 -8.30 -15.72 -10.85
N ASN A 482 -8.94 -16.67 -11.51
CA ASN A 482 -10.13 -17.33 -11.02
C ASN A 482 -10.01 -18.85 -11.13
N GLY A 483 -10.19 -19.52 -10.00
CA GLY A 483 -10.41 -20.96 -9.96
C GLY A 483 -11.77 -21.33 -10.59
N LYS A 484 -11.96 -22.63 -10.83
CA LYS A 484 -13.21 -23.19 -11.39
C LYS A 484 -13.97 -24.04 -10.39
N GLY A 485 -13.61 -23.96 -9.11
CA GLY A 485 -14.26 -24.68 -8.02
C GLY A 485 -15.41 -23.88 -7.38
N ALA A 486 -15.86 -24.35 -6.23
CA ALA A 486 -16.85 -23.65 -5.42
C ALA A 486 -16.20 -22.50 -4.62
N LYS A 487 -16.90 -21.37 -4.51
CA LYS A 487 -16.59 -20.35 -3.51
C LYS A 487 -16.70 -20.95 -2.11
N PRO A 488 -16.07 -20.36 -1.09
CA PRO A 488 -16.24 -20.84 0.27
C PRO A 488 -17.68 -20.59 0.76
N GLU A 489 -18.11 -21.36 1.75
CA GLU A 489 -19.36 -21.09 2.45
C GLU A 489 -19.23 -19.82 3.30
N ALA A 490 -20.36 -19.16 3.59
CA ALA A 490 -20.38 -18.00 4.47
C ALA A 490 -20.00 -18.37 5.91
N VAL A 491 -19.27 -17.49 6.59
CA VAL A 491 -19.03 -17.64 8.04
C VAL A 491 -20.34 -17.45 8.80
N THR A 492 -20.76 -18.46 9.55
CA THR A 492 -22.06 -18.48 10.25
C THR A 492 -21.98 -18.01 11.70
N SER A 493 -20.79 -17.93 12.29
CA SER A 493 -20.61 -17.57 13.70
C SER A 493 -19.34 -16.74 13.87
N LEU A 494 -19.50 -15.44 14.05
CA LEU A 494 -18.45 -14.54 14.48
C LEU A 494 -18.72 -14.14 15.93
N ASN A 495 -17.74 -14.34 16.81
CA ASN A 495 -17.78 -13.85 18.18
C ASN A 495 -16.74 -12.75 18.34
N VAL A 496 -17.15 -11.63 18.91
CA VAL A 496 -16.31 -10.45 19.11
C VAL A 496 -16.35 -10.04 20.58
N LEU A 497 -15.18 -9.99 21.21
CA LEU A 497 -15.06 -9.68 22.65
C LEU A 497 -14.04 -8.57 22.86
N ARG A 498 -14.50 -7.41 23.34
CA ARG A 498 -13.63 -6.32 23.76
C ARG A 498 -12.96 -6.67 25.08
N ASP A 499 -11.68 -6.36 25.20
CA ASP A 499 -10.93 -6.60 26.45
C ASP A 499 -11.38 -5.60 27.53
N PRO A 500 -11.82 -6.07 28.71
CA PRO A 500 -12.31 -5.16 29.75
C PRO A 500 -11.20 -4.34 30.43
N GLY A 501 -9.93 -4.72 30.25
CA GLY A 501 -8.76 -4.03 30.81
C GLY A 501 -8.05 -3.13 29.81
N ASP A 502 -8.32 -3.26 28.51
CA ASP A 502 -7.75 -2.43 27.45
C ASP A 502 -8.76 -2.25 26.32
N GLN A 503 -9.43 -1.11 26.30
CA GLN A 503 -10.49 -0.84 25.31
C GLN A 503 -9.98 -0.74 23.86
N ARG A 504 -8.66 -0.63 23.64
CA ARG A 504 -8.04 -0.64 22.30
C ARG A 504 -7.95 -2.04 21.72
N LYS A 505 -8.23 -3.08 22.54
CA LYS A 505 -8.06 -4.49 22.20
C LYS A 505 -9.38 -5.21 22.07
N VAL A 506 -9.51 -6.00 21.01
CA VAL A 506 -10.62 -6.93 20.78
C VAL A 506 -10.08 -8.29 20.33
N THR A 507 -10.79 -9.34 20.74
CA THR A 507 -10.55 -10.71 20.27
C THR A 507 -11.74 -11.19 19.46
N LEU A 508 -11.46 -11.63 18.24
CA LEU A 508 -12.43 -12.22 17.34
C LEU A 508 -12.19 -13.75 17.26
N SER A 509 -13.25 -14.51 17.13
CA SER A 509 -13.18 -15.96 16.85
C SER A 509 -14.40 -16.41 16.05
N TRP A 510 -14.20 -17.37 15.16
CA TRP A 510 -15.26 -17.90 14.29
C TRP A 510 -15.06 -19.39 14.02
N GLN A 511 -16.09 -20.06 13.50
CA GLN A 511 -15.94 -21.42 13.02
C GLN A 511 -15.36 -21.42 11.60
N PRO A 512 -14.47 -22.36 11.26
CA PRO A 512 -13.94 -22.45 9.92
C PRO A 512 -15.07 -22.65 8.91
N SER A 513 -14.99 -21.94 7.80
CA SER A 513 -15.92 -22.07 6.69
C SER A 513 -15.42 -23.12 5.69
N GLU A 514 -16.33 -23.93 5.18
CA GLU A 514 -15.98 -24.96 4.19
C GLU A 514 -15.40 -24.32 2.94
N ASN A 515 -14.29 -24.88 2.43
CA ASN A 515 -13.51 -24.41 1.29
C ASN A 515 -12.85 -23.03 1.45
N ALA A 516 -12.87 -22.40 2.62
CA ALA A 516 -12.15 -21.15 2.83
C ALA A 516 -10.63 -21.39 2.97
N ILE A 517 -9.82 -20.53 2.32
CA ILE A 517 -8.38 -20.43 2.54
C ILE A 517 -8.02 -19.24 3.42
N GLY A 518 -8.96 -18.32 3.58
CA GLY A 518 -8.78 -17.15 4.41
C GLY A 518 -10.06 -16.37 4.62
N TYR A 519 -9.91 -15.31 5.42
CA TYR A 519 -11.00 -14.45 5.87
C TYR A 519 -10.55 -12.99 5.78
N ASN A 520 -11.47 -12.10 5.42
CA ASN A 520 -11.29 -10.68 5.53
C ASN A 520 -12.27 -10.14 6.57
N ILE A 521 -11.75 -9.57 7.65
CA ILE A 521 -12.52 -8.91 8.71
C ILE A 521 -12.58 -7.43 8.37
N SER A 522 -13.76 -6.87 8.16
CA SER A 522 -13.96 -5.44 8.02
C SER A 522 -14.55 -4.86 9.31
N TYR A 523 -14.07 -3.69 9.72
CA TYR A 523 -14.55 -3.04 10.94
C TYR A 523 -14.51 -1.53 10.85
N GLY A 524 -15.31 -0.87 11.68
CA GLY A 524 -15.43 0.57 11.78
C GLY A 524 -16.35 0.98 12.92
N ILE A 525 -16.53 2.28 13.12
CA ILE A 525 -17.33 2.83 14.23
C ILE A 525 -18.82 3.01 13.90
N LEU A 526 -19.21 2.81 12.63
CA LEU A 526 -20.59 2.80 12.16
C LEU A 526 -20.84 1.51 11.34
N ASP A 527 -22.06 1.01 11.33
CA ASP A 527 -22.41 -0.28 10.71
C ASP A 527 -22.35 -0.27 9.18
N ASP A 528 -22.45 0.90 8.57
CA ASP A 528 -22.31 1.16 7.14
C ASP A 528 -20.93 1.73 6.72
N LYS A 529 -19.98 1.93 7.67
CA LYS A 529 -18.66 2.53 7.45
C LYS A 529 -17.54 1.66 8.04
N LEU A 530 -17.38 0.48 7.48
CA LEU A 530 -16.39 -0.52 7.91
C LEU A 530 -15.10 -0.36 7.10
N TYR A 531 -14.40 0.78 7.27
CA TYR A 531 -13.28 1.18 6.41
C TYR A 531 -11.96 0.49 6.73
N ASN A 532 -11.80 -0.07 7.93
CA ASN A 532 -10.61 -0.82 8.31
C ASN A 532 -10.79 -2.32 8.09
N ASN A 533 -9.70 -3.03 7.80
CA ASN A 533 -9.76 -4.46 7.56
C ASN A 533 -8.50 -5.20 8.03
N TYR A 534 -8.68 -6.52 8.24
CA TYR A 534 -7.61 -7.50 8.46
C TYR A 534 -7.80 -8.70 7.53
N LEU A 535 -6.76 -9.07 6.82
CA LEU A 535 -6.70 -10.28 6.02
C LEU A 535 -6.08 -11.40 6.87
N VAL A 536 -6.78 -12.52 7.01
CA VAL A 536 -6.34 -13.66 7.84
C VAL A 536 -6.34 -14.91 6.98
N TYR A 537 -5.21 -15.61 6.89
CA TYR A 537 -5.10 -16.89 6.22
C TYR A 537 -5.15 -18.02 7.24
N GLU A 538 -5.98 -19.05 6.98
CA GLU A 538 -6.10 -20.32 7.75
C GLU A 538 -6.55 -20.20 9.20
N ASP A 539 -6.19 -19.15 9.93
CA ASP A 539 -6.60 -18.97 11.32
C ASP A 539 -8.10 -18.68 11.43
N THR A 540 -8.67 -19.04 12.58
CA THR A 540 -10.09 -18.81 12.93
C THR A 540 -10.23 -17.93 14.17
N SER A 541 -9.19 -17.18 14.48
CA SER A 541 -9.17 -16.17 15.54
C SER A 541 -8.22 -15.05 15.20
N LEU A 542 -8.51 -13.86 15.72
CA LEU A 542 -7.70 -12.65 15.53
C LEU A 542 -7.75 -11.79 16.78
N VAL A 543 -6.64 -11.20 17.16
CA VAL A 543 -6.57 -10.19 18.22
C VAL A 543 -6.16 -8.87 17.58
N ILE A 544 -7.08 -7.93 17.49
CA ILE A 544 -6.84 -6.55 17.07
C ILE A 544 -6.53 -5.70 18.30
N ARG A 545 -5.49 -4.87 18.24
CA ARG A 545 -5.09 -3.93 19.31
C ARG A 545 -5.01 -2.49 18.83
N SER A 546 -5.48 -2.24 17.63
CA SER A 546 -5.41 -0.95 16.94
C SER A 546 -6.69 -0.13 17.06
N LEU A 547 -7.64 -0.50 17.94
CA LEU A 547 -8.86 0.26 18.12
C LEU A 547 -8.60 1.57 18.86
N ASN A 548 -9.46 2.57 18.65
CA ASN A 548 -9.52 3.77 19.44
C ASN A 548 -10.35 3.48 20.72
N ALA A 549 -9.83 3.90 21.87
CA ALA A 549 -10.54 3.72 23.15
C ALA A 549 -11.85 4.51 23.15
N GLU A 550 -12.80 4.06 23.96
CA GLU A 550 -14.10 4.71 24.17
C GLU A 550 -15.05 4.79 22.96
N LEU A 551 -14.60 4.40 21.74
CA LEU A 551 -15.47 4.34 20.57
C LEU A 551 -16.15 2.97 20.44
N PRO A 552 -17.42 2.92 19.98
CA PRO A 552 -18.06 1.68 19.59
C PRO A 552 -17.48 1.13 18.30
N TYR A 553 -17.60 -0.17 18.07
CA TYR A 553 -17.18 -0.77 16.80
C TYR A 553 -18.18 -1.79 16.29
N TYR A 554 -18.21 -1.92 14.98
CA TYR A 554 -18.94 -2.92 14.21
C TYR A 554 -17.96 -3.80 13.44
N PHE A 555 -18.23 -5.10 13.35
CA PHE A 555 -17.37 -6.08 12.69
C PHE A 555 -18.19 -6.97 11.76
N THR A 556 -17.68 -7.21 10.55
CA THR A 556 -18.14 -8.27 9.64
C THR A 556 -16.97 -9.16 9.26
N ILE A 557 -17.27 -10.34 8.71
CA ILE A 557 -16.28 -11.27 8.21
C ILE A 557 -16.73 -11.84 6.87
N GLU A 558 -15.84 -11.87 5.90
CA GLU A 558 -16.00 -12.54 4.61
C GLU A 558 -15.06 -13.74 4.57
N SER A 559 -15.47 -14.82 3.94
CA SER A 559 -14.58 -15.95 3.60
C SER A 559 -14.14 -15.84 2.13
N PHE A 560 -12.93 -16.28 1.83
CA PHE A 560 -12.44 -16.30 0.44
C PHE A 560 -11.59 -17.53 0.13
N ASN A 561 -11.52 -17.85 -1.15
CA ASN A 561 -10.59 -18.81 -1.74
C ASN A 561 -10.23 -18.39 -3.17
N GLU A 562 -9.51 -19.24 -3.92
CA GLU A 562 -9.15 -19.01 -5.31
C GLU A 562 -10.35 -18.89 -6.28
N ASN A 563 -11.56 -19.24 -5.84
CA ASN A 563 -12.78 -19.18 -6.66
C ASN A 563 -13.64 -17.95 -6.37
N GLY A 564 -13.27 -17.14 -5.37
CA GLY A 564 -13.92 -15.88 -5.05
C GLY A 564 -14.18 -15.66 -3.56
N ILE A 565 -15.01 -14.66 -3.29
CA ILE A 565 -15.33 -14.17 -1.95
C ILE A 565 -16.80 -14.46 -1.68
N THR A 566 -17.11 -14.83 -0.44
CA THR A 566 -18.47 -15.00 0.08
C THR A 566 -18.67 -14.08 1.27
N ALA A 567 -19.66 -13.19 1.16
CA ALA A 567 -20.05 -12.29 2.25
C ALA A 567 -20.53 -13.10 3.48
N GLY A 568 -20.21 -12.60 4.65
CA GLY A 568 -20.57 -13.25 5.91
C GLY A 568 -21.82 -12.66 6.55
N ASN A 569 -21.71 -12.39 7.83
CA ASN A 569 -22.80 -11.94 8.69
C ASN A 569 -23.07 -10.43 8.59
N GLU A 570 -24.26 -10.02 9.08
CA GLU A 570 -24.55 -8.63 9.42
C GLU A 570 -23.53 -8.10 10.44
N PRO A 571 -23.25 -6.77 10.47
CA PRO A 571 -22.29 -6.20 11.40
C PRO A 571 -22.60 -6.51 12.86
N ILE A 572 -21.60 -6.99 13.60
CA ILE A 572 -21.68 -7.25 15.04
C ILE A 572 -21.19 -6.03 15.80
N PHE A 573 -22.04 -5.47 16.63
CA PHE A 573 -21.76 -4.33 17.49
C PHE A 573 -21.06 -4.73 18.78
N ILE A 574 -20.04 -3.93 19.16
CA ILE A 574 -19.45 -3.95 20.51
C ILE A 574 -19.28 -2.52 21.03
N GLN A 575 -19.47 -2.34 22.34
CA GLN A 575 -19.24 -1.07 23.04
C GLN A 575 -17.80 -0.98 23.53
#